data_ca95a45000c4d6ea22d89995b0534fc4
#
_entry.id   ca95a45000c4d6ea22d89995b0534fc4
#
_cell.length_a   1.000
_cell.length_b   1.000
_cell.length_c   1.000
_cell.angle_alpha   90.00
_cell.angle_beta   90.00
_cell.angle_gamma   90.00
#
_symmetry.space_group_name_H-M   'P 1'
#
loop_
_entity.id
_entity.type
_entity.pdbx_description
1 polymer ?
#
loop_
_entity_poly.entity_id
_entity_poly.type
_entity_poly.pdbx_seq_one_letter_code
_entity_poly.pdbx_strand_id
1 'polypeptide(L)'
;MSGATPDVEAPFADELTESAETSNGVEAASGTESDSAPASFARSTAFSITVRWALIGVCSLGAFWPSVVRTVDDLRGGDLLGYIFVMPFLAAVGAIGIARRRGGELPIHDRQIDSIVGGMGLVVSVAVQWLLLPRYEEQFGLLRIDLLAWLLFVVSSAVLLFGLRPVGRFWPVWLMLVVIAPLPYRMVVVMLGGQSQHVSVVLTFLAAAAVAIAVGRTRRRGVIGAVATVVVGLVGLAFIWFVFPDAPRPVLQFVPAGVAAVGVGIGMYLQYGYLFTDRRAAYSVAPQKPTAVGTGLLRSGLVVVAVAVLLSFLPLPDPPSTVVAQGPAANGPQLTVPSGWTQEKVEDFDWADRFFGRWATLTRQTIVADEGNPEWDAQSRPRRVVIDTLDTRRPATLAVYPTDTLYRLTAARRSPVVPVDLGHGVQGELSTIVDEKALLTWSLLSFTWTRDEWSQRVNLITVDDHRPDALFPQPTPSMASDVTNTLNVLVRGNSVTVDDNPQYKDRDMLTVLGAQLVDTQWNAGAE
;
A
#
# COMPACT_ATOMS: atom_id res chain seq x y z
N MET A 1 -51.19 -9.94 -51.92
CA MET A 1 -51.45 -11.36 -51.71
C MET A 1 -51.33 -11.57 -50.22
N SER A 2 -52.31 -11.38 -49.38
CA SER A 2 -53.54 -12.20 -49.16
C SER A 2 -53.17 -13.50 -48.42
N GLY A 3 -53.73 -13.63 -47.26
CA GLY A 3 -54.01 -14.85 -46.54
C GLY A 3 -53.61 -14.76 -45.08
N ALA A 4 -54.41 -14.36 -44.18
CA ALA A 4 -55.59 -14.92 -43.55
C ALA A 4 -55.28 -15.61 -42.23
N THR A 5 -55.77 -15.00 -41.14
CA THR A 5 -55.98 -15.57 -39.80
C THR A 5 -56.97 -16.73 -39.86
N PRO A 6 -57.04 -17.60 -38.88
CA PRO A 6 -58.32 -17.81 -38.25
C PRO A 6 -58.31 -17.72 -36.71
N ASP A 7 -59.45 -17.14 -36.26
CA ASP A 7 -59.98 -17.20 -34.90
C ASP A 7 -60.35 -18.65 -34.51
N VAL A 8 -60.20 -18.97 -33.17
CA VAL A 8 -61.10 -19.93 -32.51
C VAL A 8 -61.29 -19.48 -31.05
N GLU A 9 -62.44 -18.86 -30.82
CA GLU A 9 -63.54 -19.00 -29.87
C GLU A 9 -63.19 -19.69 -28.50
N ALA A 10 -63.58 -18.96 -27.45
CA ALA A 10 -63.99 -19.48 -26.15
C ALA A 10 -65.42 -20.17 -26.36
N PRO A 11 -65.88 -21.03 -25.46
CA PRO A 11 -66.46 -20.63 -24.18
C PRO A 11 -66.39 -21.67 -23.06
N PHE A 12 -66.60 -21.32 -21.81
CA PHE A 12 -67.64 -21.84 -20.91
C PHE A 12 -67.62 -21.08 -19.58
N ALA A 13 -68.70 -20.36 -19.38
CA ALA A 13 -69.15 -19.84 -18.09
C ALA A 13 -70.04 -20.91 -17.42
N ASP A 14 -70.31 -20.65 -16.17
CA ASP A 14 -71.34 -21.24 -15.29
C ASP A 14 -70.94 -22.48 -14.48
N GLU A 15 -70.82 -22.31 -13.19
CA GLU A 15 -71.88 -22.74 -12.26
C GLU A 15 -71.73 -22.06 -10.90
N LEU A 16 -72.81 -21.44 -10.54
CA LEU A 16 -73.16 -20.76 -9.31
C LEU A 16 -73.58 -21.77 -8.23
N THR A 17 -73.47 -21.26 -7.05
CA THR A 17 -74.38 -21.39 -5.89
C THR A 17 -74.18 -22.52 -4.88
N GLU A 18 -74.15 -21.98 -3.69
CA GLU A 18 -74.88 -22.35 -2.47
C GLU A 18 -74.24 -23.31 -1.47
N SER A 19 -73.88 -22.77 -0.36
CA SER A 19 -74.51 -23.13 0.94
C SER A 19 -74.03 -22.21 2.07
N ALA A 20 -75.01 -21.56 2.63
CA ALA A 20 -74.97 -20.71 3.79
C ALA A 20 -74.95 -21.52 5.11
N GLU A 21 -74.55 -20.83 6.14
CA GLU A 21 -74.91 -20.98 7.57
C GLU A 21 -74.48 -22.24 8.32
N THR A 22 -73.56 -22.00 9.28
CA THR A 22 -73.93 -22.28 10.70
C THR A 22 -73.06 -21.44 11.64
N SER A 23 -73.72 -20.64 12.45
CA SER A 23 -73.24 -19.91 13.60
C SER A 23 -72.82 -20.85 14.72
N ASN A 24 -71.79 -20.50 15.49
CA ASN A 24 -71.83 -20.33 16.97
C ASN A 24 -70.41 -20.20 17.49
N GLY A 25 -70.13 -19.10 18.05
CA GLY A 25 -69.77 -18.77 19.39
C GLY A 25 -68.75 -19.67 20.06
N VAL A 26 -67.65 -19.08 20.48
CA VAL A 26 -67.06 -19.35 21.77
C VAL A 26 -65.87 -18.38 21.98
N GLU A 27 -66.03 -17.61 23.06
CA GLU A 27 -65.00 -17.12 24.01
C GLU A 27 -63.77 -16.36 23.52
N ALA A 28 -63.76 -15.09 23.93
CA ALA A 28 -62.61 -14.25 24.17
C ALA A 28 -61.69 -14.88 25.21
N ALA A 29 -60.58 -15.44 24.79
CA ALA A 29 -59.44 -15.64 25.64
C ALA A 29 -58.46 -14.47 25.41
N SER A 30 -58.51 -13.49 26.31
CA SER A 30 -57.47 -12.48 26.49
C SER A 30 -56.17 -13.16 26.92
N GLY A 31 -55.36 -13.57 25.94
CA GLY A 31 -53.98 -13.96 26.13
C GLY A 31 -53.10 -12.76 25.83
N THR A 32 -52.67 -12.08 26.89
CA THR A 32 -51.53 -11.20 26.88
C THR A 32 -50.27 -11.99 26.49
N GLU A 33 -50.08 -12.21 25.19
CA GLU A 33 -48.79 -12.63 24.69
C GLU A 33 -47.85 -11.45 24.71
N SER A 34 -46.93 -11.51 25.64
CA SER A 34 -45.88 -10.56 25.89
C SER A 34 -45.06 -10.26 24.65
N ASP A 35 -45.05 -9.00 24.29
CA ASP A 35 -44.30 -8.33 23.23
C ASP A 35 -42.76 -8.32 23.49
N SER A 36 -42.22 -9.41 24.08
CA SER A 36 -40.78 -9.55 24.42
C SER A 36 -39.95 -10.31 23.38
N ALA A 37 -40.56 -10.82 22.33
CA ALA A 37 -39.87 -11.58 21.27
C ALA A 37 -38.94 -10.78 20.33
N PRO A 38 -39.18 -9.49 19.98
CA PRO A 38 -38.32 -8.79 19.00
C PRO A 38 -36.96 -8.36 19.54
N ALA A 39 -36.81 -8.09 20.86
CA ALA A 39 -35.56 -7.60 21.43
C ALA A 39 -34.48 -8.68 21.63
N SER A 40 -34.89 -9.89 22.00
CA SER A 40 -33.95 -11.03 22.19
C SER A 40 -33.41 -11.52 20.85
N PHE A 41 -34.22 -11.46 19.82
CA PHE A 41 -33.89 -11.88 18.46
C PHE A 41 -32.91 -10.90 17.76
N ALA A 42 -33.13 -9.58 17.92
CA ALA A 42 -32.21 -8.57 17.41
C ALA A 42 -30.84 -8.64 18.09
N ARG A 43 -30.78 -8.97 19.38
CA ARG A 43 -29.52 -9.19 20.13
C ARG A 43 -28.75 -10.41 19.63
N SER A 44 -29.42 -11.52 19.31
CA SER A 44 -28.73 -12.74 18.82
C SER A 44 -28.13 -12.55 17.42
N THR A 45 -28.80 -11.81 16.53
CA THR A 45 -28.30 -11.49 15.19
C THR A 45 -27.12 -10.51 15.23
N ALA A 46 -27.22 -9.44 16.02
CA ALA A 46 -26.12 -8.51 16.21
C ALA A 46 -24.90 -9.20 16.82
N PHE A 47 -25.09 -10.08 17.80
CA PHE A 47 -24.03 -10.88 18.39
C PHE A 47 -23.34 -11.78 17.35
N SER A 48 -24.10 -12.47 16.51
CA SER A 48 -23.53 -13.31 15.44
C SER A 48 -22.69 -12.53 14.45
N ILE A 49 -23.13 -11.33 14.03
CA ILE A 49 -22.37 -10.45 13.13
C ILE A 49 -21.08 -9.98 13.79
N THR A 50 -21.16 -9.57 15.07
CA THR A 50 -20.00 -9.12 15.84
C THR A 50 -18.97 -10.23 16.00
N VAL A 51 -19.40 -11.45 16.33
CA VAL A 51 -18.50 -12.61 16.46
C VAL A 51 -17.77 -12.92 15.14
N ARG A 52 -18.47 -12.84 14.00
CA ARG A 52 -17.83 -13.07 12.69
C ARG A 52 -16.77 -12.01 12.37
N TRP A 53 -17.08 -10.73 12.60
CA TRP A 53 -16.10 -9.65 12.41
C TRP A 53 -14.95 -9.73 13.40
N ALA A 54 -15.22 -10.08 14.66
CA ALA A 54 -14.18 -10.31 15.66
C ALA A 54 -13.25 -11.46 15.25
N LEU A 55 -13.81 -12.56 14.73
CA LEU A 55 -13.03 -13.68 14.21
C LEU A 55 -12.12 -13.23 13.05
N ILE A 56 -12.67 -12.52 12.04
CA ILE A 56 -11.88 -11.98 10.94
C ILE A 56 -10.77 -11.06 11.47
N GLY A 57 -11.09 -10.16 12.39
CA GLY A 57 -10.14 -9.21 12.97
C GLY A 57 -9.01 -9.90 13.73
N VAL A 58 -9.32 -10.85 14.60
CA VAL A 58 -8.32 -11.60 15.38
C VAL A 58 -7.45 -12.44 14.46
N CYS A 59 -8.05 -13.20 13.53
CA CYS A 59 -7.31 -14.01 12.56
C CYS A 59 -6.43 -13.13 11.65
N SER A 60 -6.95 -11.99 11.20
CA SER A 60 -6.23 -11.03 10.38
C SER A 60 -5.02 -10.43 11.10
N LEU A 61 -5.19 -10.00 12.35
CA LEU A 61 -4.09 -9.48 13.17
C LEU A 61 -3.06 -10.58 13.48
N GLY A 62 -3.50 -11.80 13.82
CA GLY A 62 -2.60 -12.91 14.10
C GLY A 62 -1.79 -13.34 12.86
N ALA A 63 -2.45 -13.48 11.71
CA ALA A 63 -1.83 -13.89 10.46
C ALA A 63 -0.80 -12.88 9.93
N PHE A 64 -1.10 -11.58 10.06
CA PHE A 64 -0.29 -10.49 9.50
C PHE A 64 0.38 -9.63 10.58
N TRP A 65 0.58 -10.19 11.78
CA TRP A 65 1.26 -9.48 12.86
C TRP A 65 2.65 -8.94 12.46
N PRO A 66 3.51 -9.73 11.76
CA PRO A 66 4.80 -9.23 11.28
C PRO A 66 4.65 -8.03 10.34
N SER A 67 3.63 -8.04 9.45
CA SER A 67 3.34 -6.91 8.55
C SER A 67 2.93 -5.65 9.31
N VAL A 68 2.17 -5.80 10.39
CA VAL A 68 1.78 -4.67 11.26
C VAL A 68 2.99 -4.07 11.95
N VAL A 69 3.82 -4.92 12.58
CA VAL A 69 5.06 -4.48 13.25
C VAL A 69 5.97 -3.75 12.26
N ARG A 70 6.20 -4.36 11.10
CA ARG A 70 7.02 -3.75 10.05
C ARG A 70 6.48 -2.39 9.58
N THR A 71 5.15 -2.26 9.41
CA THR A 71 4.53 -0.99 9.02
C THR A 71 4.72 0.08 10.10
N VAL A 72 4.66 -0.30 11.38
CA VAL A 72 4.92 0.63 12.50
C VAL A 72 6.38 1.07 12.52
N ASP A 73 7.32 0.16 12.26
CA ASP A 73 8.75 0.49 12.23
C ASP A 73 9.11 1.37 11.02
N ASP A 74 8.54 1.09 9.85
CA ASP A 74 8.67 1.94 8.65
C ASP A 74 8.14 3.36 8.95
N LEU A 75 7.00 3.46 9.65
CA LEU A 75 6.42 4.75 10.04
C LEU A 75 7.31 5.53 11.02
N ARG A 76 7.94 4.83 11.99
CA ARG A 76 8.92 5.43 12.91
C ARG A 76 10.17 5.92 12.17
N GLY A 77 10.59 5.17 11.14
CA GLY A 77 11.67 5.54 10.23
C GLY A 77 11.32 6.69 9.28
N GLY A 78 10.11 7.26 9.36
CA GLY A 78 9.67 8.43 8.59
C GLY A 78 9.00 8.11 7.24
N ASP A 79 8.61 6.88 6.99
CA ASP A 79 7.83 6.52 5.79
C ASP A 79 6.42 7.14 5.83
N LEU A 80 5.85 7.31 4.65
CA LEU A 80 4.53 7.92 4.44
C LEU A 80 3.36 6.94 4.57
N LEU A 81 3.60 5.74 5.09
CA LEU A 81 2.62 4.64 5.18
C LEU A 81 1.54 4.82 6.27
N GLY A 82 1.58 5.90 7.05
CA GLY A 82 0.62 6.13 8.12
C GLY A 82 -0.86 6.12 7.70
N TYR A 83 -1.15 6.41 6.43
CA TYR A 83 -2.49 6.34 5.88
C TYR A 83 -3.11 4.93 5.94
N ILE A 84 -2.30 3.87 5.96
CA ILE A 84 -2.75 2.47 6.05
C ILE A 84 -3.62 2.26 7.31
N PHE A 85 -3.24 2.87 8.43
CA PHE A 85 -4.01 2.79 9.66
C PHE A 85 -5.30 3.62 9.64
N VAL A 86 -5.38 4.64 8.78
CA VAL A 86 -6.57 5.48 8.61
C VAL A 86 -7.59 4.82 7.67
N MET A 87 -7.13 4.04 6.70
CA MET A 87 -8.00 3.40 5.69
C MET A 87 -9.10 2.52 6.27
N PRO A 88 -8.89 1.66 7.29
CA PRO A 88 -9.96 0.89 7.92
C PRO A 88 -11.05 1.78 8.55
N PHE A 89 -10.69 2.93 9.13
CA PHE A 89 -11.65 3.88 9.68
C PHE A 89 -12.49 4.54 8.58
N LEU A 90 -11.86 4.95 7.49
CA LEU A 90 -12.58 5.50 6.32
C LEU A 90 -13.48 4.43 5.68
N ALA A 91 -13.01 3.19 5.60
CA ALA A 91 -13.79 2.05 5.14
C ALA A 91 -15.01 1.81 6.03
N ALA A 92 -14.84 1.88 7.36
CA ALA A 92 -15.94 1.75 8.30
C ALA A 92 -16.99 2.87 8.12
N VAL A 93 -16.58 4.12 7.90
CA VAL A 93 -17.49 5.23 7.60
C VAL A 93 -18.31 4.92 6.34
N GLY A 94 -17.66 4.50 5.26
CA GLY A 94 -18.33 4.10 4.02
C GLY A 94 -19.29 2.92 4.23
N ALA A 95 -18.85 1.89 4.94
CA ALA A 95 -19.62 0.69 5.24
C ALA A 95 -20.86 0.99 6.07
N ILE A 96 -20.77 1.82 7.12
CA ILE A 96 -21.90 2.27 7.94
C ILE A 96 -22.95 2.96 7.06
N GLY A 97 -22.52 3.80 6.11
CA GLY A 97 -23.43 4.47 5.18
C GLY A 97 -24.16 3.50 4.27
N ILE A 98 -23.46 2.49 3.72
CA ILE A 98 -24.07 1.44 2.89
C ILE A 98 -25.03 0.57 3.72
N ALA A 99 -24.63 0.17 4.93
CA ALA A 99 -25.44 -0.65 5.82
C ALA A 99 -26.80 0.00 6.17
N ARG A 100 -26.83 1.32 6.27
CA ARG A 100 -28.06 2.09 6.55
C ARG A 100 -28.97 2.31 5.32
N ARG A 101 -28.58 1.85 4.13
CA ARG A 101 -29.43 1.89 2.94
C ARG A 101 -30.34 0.65 2.93
N ARG A 102 -31.62 0.83 2.63
CA ARG A 102 -32.56 -0.30 2.47
C ARG A 102 -32.09 -1.14 1.27
N GLY A 103 -31.76 -2.41 1.49
CA GLY A 103 -31.48 -3.38 0.44
C GLY A 103 -32.76 -4.13 0.10
N GLY A 104 -33.14 -4.14 -1.18
CA GLY A 104 -34.23 -5.00 -1.71
C GLY A 104 -33.71 -6.37 -2.15
N GLU A 105 -32.77 -6.96 -1.40
CA GLU A 105 -32.13 -8.22 -1.81
C GLU A 105 -33.04 -9.42 -1.50
N LEU A 106 -33.29 -10.25 -2.52
CA LEU A 106 -33.97 -11.52 -2.36
C LEU A 106 -33.08 -12.49 -1.54
N PRO A 107 -33.64 -13.28 -0.62
CA PRO A 107 -32.88 -14.14 0.31
C PRO A 107 -32.42 -15.46 -0.35
N ILE A 108 -31.88 -15.41 -1.57
CA ILE A 108 -31.31 -16.60 -2.21
C ILE A 108 -29.85 -16.73 -1.77
N HIS A 109 -29.57 -17.71 -0.93
CA HIS A 109 -28.23 -18.03 -0.43
C HIS A 109 -27.75 -19.29 -1.15
N ASP A 110 -26.72 -19.12 -2.00
CA ASP A 110 -26.03 -20.25 -2.59
C ASP A 110 -24.72 -20.49 -1.84
N ARG A 111 -24.80 -21.35 -0.81
CA ARG A 111 -23.67 -21.67 0.04
C ARG A 111 -22.50 -22.33 -0.69
N GLN A 112 -22.76 -23.02 -1.79
CA GLN A 112 -21.70 -23.66 -2.56
C GLN A 112 -20.85 -22.61 -3.25
N ILE A 113 -21.45 -21.66 -3.93
CA ILE A 113 -20.75 -20.54 -4.59
C ILE A 113 -19.98 -19.73 -3.56
N ASP A 114 -20.58 -19.39 -2.43
CA ASP A 114 -19.92 -18.63 -1.35
C ASP A 114 -18.68 -19.34 -0.83
N SER A 115 -18.77 -20.67 -0.64
CA SER A 115 -17.64 -21.49 -0.15
C SER A 115 -16.52 -21.60 -1.20
N ILE A 116 -16.88 -21.75 -2.48
CA ILE A 116 -15.89 -21.84 -3.57
C ILE A 116 -15.19 -20.50 -3.74
N VAL A 117 -15.93 -19.41 -3.87
CA VAL A 117 -15.35 -18.07 -4.09
C VAL A 117 -14.51 -17.64 -2.88
N GLY A 118 -15.03 -17.79 -1.66
CA GLY A 118 -14.30 -17.46 -0.44
C GLY A 118 -13.06 -18.34 -0.26
N GLY A 119 -13.17 -19.64 -0.51
CA GLY A 119 -12.07 -20.59 -0.45
C GLY A 119 -10.98 -20.31 -1.48
N MET A 120 -11.36 -20.07 -2.74
CA MET A 120 -10.42 -19.67 -3.80
C MET A 120 -9.69 -18.38 -3.45
N GLY A 121 -10.40 -17.39 -2.94
CA GLY A 121 -9.78 -16.13 -2.54
C GLY A 121 -8.79 -16.30 -1.39
N LEU A 122 -9.04 -17.19 -0.42
CA LEU A 122 -8.07 -17.53 0.62
C LEU A 122 -6.85 -18.23 0.03
N VAL A 123 -7.02 -19.15 -0.91
CA VAL A 123 -5.90 -19.80 -1.63
C VAL A 123 -5.06 -18.74 -2.37
N VAL A 124 -5.70 -17.79 -3.05
CA VAL A 124 -5.00 -16.68 -3.72
C VAL A 124 -4.24 -15.82 -2.71
N SER A 125 -4.81 -15.53 -1.53
CA SER A 125 -4.11 -14.79 -0.48
C SER A 125 -2.83 -15.50 -0.03
N VAL A 126 -2.90 -16.83 0.19
CA VAL A 126 -1.73 -17.65 0.52
C VAL A 126 -0.72 -17.65 -0.64
N ALA A 127 -1.20 -17.82 -1.88
CA ALA A 127 -0.34 -17.82 -3.06
C ALA A 127 0.40 -16.48 -3.24
N VAL A 128 -0.27 -15.36 -3.01
CA VAL A 128 0.36 -14.02 -3.03
C VAL A 128 1.46 -13.93 -1.98
N GLN A 129 1.20 -14.38 -0.75
CA GLN A 129 2.19 -14.34 0.33
C GLN A 129 3.36 -15.30 0.10
N TRP A 130 3.09 -16.50 -0.40
CA TRP A 130 4.09 -17.56 -0.52
C TRP A 130 4.86 -17.55 -1.83
N LEU A 131 4.20 -17.26 -2.97
CA LEU A 131 4.82 -17.30 -4.30
C LEU A 131 5.25 -15.94 -4.81
N LEU A 132 4.42 -14.91 -4.54
CA LEU A 132 4.65 -13.59 -5.12
C LEU A 132 5.61 -12.75 -4.27
N LEU A 133 5.45 -12.79 -2.96
CA LEU A 133 6.25 -11.97 -2.04
C LEU A 133 7.76 -12.21 -2.17
N PRO A 134 8.28 -13.47 -2.20
CA PRO A 134 9.72 -13.71 -2.36
C PRO A 134 10.28 -13.25 -3.69
N ARG A 135 9.45 -13.16 -4.74
CA ARG A 135 9.89 -12.67 -6.05
C ARG A 135 10.18 -11.18 -6.08
N TYR A 136 9.63 -10.43 -5.12
CA TYR A 136 9.75 -8.98 -5.03
C TYR A 136 10.41 -8.54 -3.72
N GLU A 137 11.32 -9.35 -3.21
CA GLU A 137 12.02 -9.09 -1.94
C GLU A 137 12.74 -7.75 -1.96
N GLU A 138 13.50 -7.43 -3.00
CA GLU A 138 14.22 -6.16 -3.16
C GLU A 138 13.29 -4.94 -3.25
N GLN A 139 12.06 -5.14 -3.75
CA GLN A 139 11.05 -4.08 -3.93
C GLN A 139 9.97 -4.12 -2.85
N PHE A 140 10.17 -4.93 -1.81
CA PHE A 140 9.18 -5.12 -0.75
C PHE A 140 8.74 -3.80 -0.12
N GLY A 141 9.68 -2.91 0.20
CA GLY A 141 9.41 -1.58 0.76
C GLY A 141 8.47 -0.74 -0.10
N LEU A 142 8.60 -0.82 -1.43
CA LEU A 142 7.78 -0.07 -2.39
C LEU A 142 6.39 -0.69 -2.59
N LEU A 143 6.34 -2.00 -2.79
CA LEU A 143 5.13 -2.72 -3.22
C LEU A 143 4.24 -3.15 -2.06
N ARG A 144 4.82 -3.55 -0.92
CA ARG A 144 4.10 -4.07 0.26
C ARG A 144 3.00 -5.06 -0.15
N ILE A 145 3.41 -6.09 -0.88
CA ILE A 145 2.53 -7.16 -1.40
C ILE A 145 1.81 -7.90 -0.25
N ASP A 146 2.42 -7.93 0.94
CA ASP A 146 1.83 -8.44 2.18
C ASP A 146 0.49 -7.77 2.52
N LEU A 147 0.35 -6.47 2.27
CA LEU A 147 -0.91 -5.73 2.50
C LEU A 147 -2.00 -6.12 1.48
N LEU A 148 -1.60 -6.45 0.25
CA LEU A 148 -2.54 -6.98 -0.75
C LEU A 148 -3.03 -8.38 -0.34
N ALA A 149 -2.12 -9.25 0.13
CA ALA A 149 -2.48 -10.56 0.67
C ALA A 149 -3.42 -10.43 1.87
N TRP A 150 -3.16 -9.47 2.77
CA TRP A 150 -4.04 -9.14 3.89
C TRP A 150 -5.45 -8.74 3.41
N LEU A 151 -5.56 -7.85 2.44
CA LEU A 151 -6.86 -7.43 1.90
C LEU A 151 -7.62 -8.61 1.29
N LEU A 152 -6.94 -9.45 0.51
CA LEU A 152 -7.52 -10.67 -0.07
C LEU A 152 -8.00 -11.62 1.02
N PHE A 153 -7.22 -11.83 2.09
CA PHE A 153 -7.62 -12.63 3.24
C PHE A 153 -8.89 -12.10 3.90
N VAL A 154 -8.97 -10.80 4.17
CA VAL A 154 -10.12 -10.15 4.82
C VAL A 154 -11.39 -10.27 3.95
N VAL A 155 -11.29 -9.94 2.65
CA VAL A 155 -12.42 -10.03 1.72
C VAL A 155 -12.91 -11.46 1.59
N SER A 156 -11.99 -12.42 1.40
CA SER A 156 -12.32 -13.83 1.21
C SER A 156 -12.92 -14.46 2.47
N SER A 157 -12.39 -14.12 3.65
CA SER A 157 -12.94 -14.51 4.93
C SER A 157 -14.35 -13.92 5.14
N ALA A 158 -14.56 -12.67 4.73
CA ALA A 158 -15.88 -12.05 4.76
C ALA A 158 -16.86 -12.77 3.82
N VAL A 159 -16.45 -13.12 2.60
CA VAL A 159 -17.28 -13.91 1.66
C VAL A 159 -17.62 -15.28 2.24
N LEU A 160 -16.66 -15.97 2.83
CA LEU A 160 -16.86 -17.30 3.41
C LEU A 160 -17.82 -17.28 4.63
N LEU A 161 -17.78 -16.23 5.44
CA LEU A 161 -18.57 -16.10 6.66
C LEU A 161 -19.93 -15.43 6.46
N PHE A 162 -20.04 -14.45 5.54
CA PHE A 162 -21.27 -13.69 5.31
C PHE A 162 -21.96 -14.02 3.99
N GLY A 163 -21.24 -14.60 3.02
CA GLY A 163 -21.69 -14.84 1.66
C GLY A 163 -21.28 -13.76 0.67
N LEU A 164 -21.21 -14.14 -0.60
CA LEU A 164 -20.76 -13.28 -1.70
C LEU A 164 -21.67 -12.05 -1.92
N ARG A 165 -23.00 -12.25 -1.86
CA ARG A 165 -23.95 -11.16 -2.09
C ARG A 165 -23.91 -10.06 -1.03
N PRO A 166 -23.98 -10.36 0.29
CA PRO A 166 -23.81 -9.35 1.33
C PRO A 166 -22.48 -8.60 1.21
N VAL A 167 -21.38 -9.32 0.95
CA VAL A 167 -20.05 -8.73 0.80
C VAL A 167 -19.95 -7.89 -0.48
N GLY A 168 -20.49 -8.37 -1.59
CA GLY A 168 -20.53 -7.67 -2.87
C GLY A 168 -21.30 -6.34 -2.82
N ARG A 169 -22.28 -6.19 -1.93
CA ARG A 169 -22.97 -4.92 -1.69
C ARG A 169 -22.01 -3.79 -1.25
N PHE A 170 -20.92 -4.16 -0.57
CA PHE A 170 -19.89 -3.23 -0.09
C PHE A 170 -18.75 -3.04 -1.09
N TRP A 171 -18.92 -3.41 -2.38
CA TRP A 171 -17.88 -3.30 -3.39
C TRP A 171 -17.18 -1.92 -3.45
N PRO A 172 -17.87 -0.75 -3.23
CA PRO A 172 -17.16 0.53 -3.26
C PRO A 172 -16.18 0.69 -2.09
N VAL A 173 -16.49 0.06 -0.94
CA VAL A 173 -15.60 0.05 0.23
C VAL A 173 -14.40 -0.84 -0.04
N TRP A 174 -14.61 -2.02 -0.63
CA TRP A 174 -13.51 -2.92 -1.01
C TRP A 174 -12.60 -2.28 -2.05
N LEU A 175 -13.18 -1.62 -3.06
CA LEU A 175 -12.40 -0.90 -4.07
C LEU A 175 -11.57 0.23 -3.43
N MET A 176 -12.12 0.97 -2.49
CA MET A 176 -11.37 1.99 -1.75
C MET A 176 -10.23 1.37 -0.93
N LEU A 177 -10.44 0.20 -0.33
CA LEU A 177 -9.42 -0.51 0.43
C LEU A 177 -8.26 -1.04 -0.44
N VAL A 178 -8.42 -1.18 -1.75
CA VAL A 178 -7.31 -1.55 -2.66
C VAL A 178 -6.17 -0.54 -2.57
N VAL A 179 -6.46 0.72 -2.24
CA VAL A 179 -5.45 1.78 -2.03
C VAL A 179 -4.52 1.48 -0.83
N ILE A 180 -4.84 0.48 0.02
CA ILE A 180 -3.92 -0.01 1.06
C ILE A 180 -2.61 -0.52 0.44
N ALA A 181 -2.63 -1.07 -0.80
CA ALA A 181 -1.42 -1.29 -1.56
C ALA A 181 -0.74 0.07 -1.84
N PRO A 182 0.49 0.32 -1.33
CA PRO A 182 1.02 1.68 -1.24
C PRO A 182 1.47 2.27 -2.57
N LEU A 183 1.75 1.47 -3.58
CA LEU A 183 2.31 1.95 -4.83
C LEU A 183 1.46 3.06 -5.50
N PRO A 184 0.14 2.89 -5.74
CA PRO A 184 -0.67 3.96 -6.34
C PRO A 184 -0.71 5.23 -5.48
N TYR A 185 -0.79 5.06 -4.17
CA TYR A 185 -0.79 6.16 -3.22
C TYR A 185 0.52 6.94 -3.26
N ARG A 186 1.65 6.25 -3.18
CA ARG A 186 3.00 6.85 -3.26
C ARG A 186 3.22 7.59 -4.58
N MET A 187 2.81 6.98 -5.71
CA MET A 187 2.90 7.64 -7.01
C MET A 187 2.20 9.00 -7.00
N VAL A 188 0.96 9.07 -6.52
CA VAL A 188 0.22 10.33 -6.45
C VAL A 188 0.89 11.33 -5.50
N VAL A 189 1.32 10.89 -4.32
CA VAL A 189 1.99 11.77 -3.34
C VAL A 189 3.29 12.37 -3.91
N VAL A 190 4.12 11.56 -4.56
CA VAL A 190 5.38 12.00 -5.17
C VAL A 190 5.13 12.93 -6.36
N MET A 191 4.13 12.64 -7.21
CA MET A 191 3.73 13.53 -8.30
C MET A 191 3.28 14.91 -7.80
N LEU A 192 2.67 14.98 -6.63
CA LEU A 192 2.28 16.23 -5.98
C LEU A 192 3.44 16.95 -5.28
N GLY A 193 4.60 16.28 -5.07
CA GLY A 193 5.79 16.87 -4.45
C GLY A 193 6.32 16.14 -3.20
N GLY A 194 5.77 14.95 -2.82
CA GLY A 194 6.36 14.02 -1.85
C GLY A 194 6.37 14.44 -0.37
N GLN A 195 5.84 15.62 -0.04
CA GLN A 195 5.90 16.18 1.32
C GLN A 195 4.64 15.86 2.14
N SER A 196 4.69 16.10 3.46
CA SER A 196 3.60 15.80 4.40
C SER A 196 2.26 16.48 4.06
N GLN A 197 2.30 17.70 3.50
CA GLN A 197 1.10 18.40 3.03
C GLN A 197 0.44 17.66 1.86
N HIS A 198 1.22 17.10 0.94
CA HIS A 198 0.71 16.36 -0.21
C HIS A 198 0.06 15.03 0.23
N VAL A 199 0.61 14.40 1.27
CA VAL A 199 -0.02 13.26 1.96
C VAL A 199 -1.40 13.65 2.48
N SER A 200 -1.52 14.80 3.16
CA SER A 200 -2.80 15.30 3.67
C SER A 200 -3.82 15.56 2.56
N VAL A 201 -3.37 16.13 1.43
CA VAL A 201 -4.23 16.36 0.26
C VAL A 201 -4.78 15.03 -0.26
N VAL A 202 -3.91 14.04 -0.51
CA VAL A 202 -4.34 12.72 -1.02
C VAL A 202 -5.28 12.04 -0.04
N LEU A 203 -4.97 12.07 1.26
CA LEU A 203 -5.82 11.50 2.30
C LEU A 203 -7.19 12.21 2.38
N THR A 204 -7.23 13.52 2.13
CA THR A 204 -8.49 14.29 2.04
C THR A 204 -9.35 13.81 0.87
N PHE A 205 -8.77 13.49 -0.28
CA PHE A 205 -9.52 12.89 -1.40
C PHE A 205 -10.05 11.49 -1.06
N LEU A 206 -9.26 10.66 -0.35
CA LEU A 206 -9.71 9.36 0.12
C LEU A 206 -10.85 9.49 1.15
N ALA A 207 -10.75 10.46 2.05
CA ALA A 207 -11.81 10.82 2.99
C ALA A 207 -13.08 11.28 2.26
N ALA A 208 -12.94 12.09 1.22
CA ALA A 208 -14.06 12.53 0.37
C ALA A 208 -14.73 11.34 -0.34
N ALA A 209 -13.97 10.37 -0.83
CA ALA A 209 -14.51 9.14 -1.41
C ALA A 209 -15.29 8.33 -0.34
N ALA A 210 -14.74 8.19 0.87
CA ALA A 210 -15.42 7.50 1.97
C ALA A 210 -16.75 8.18 2.35
N VAL A 211 -16.75 9.52 2.46
CA VAL A 211 -17.97 10.30 2.74
C VAL A 211 -18.95 10.20 1.58
N ALA A 212 -18.50 10.29 0.33
CA ALA A 212 -19.35 10.10 -0.84
C ALA A 212 -20.05 8.73 -0.83
N ILE A 213 -19.31 7.68 -0.49
CA ILE A 213 -19.84 6.33 -0.29
C ILE A 213 -20.85 6.33 0.86
N ALA A 214 -20.54 6.98 1.98
CA ALA A 214 -21.39 6.97 3.16
C ALA A 214 -22.75 7.69 2.92
N VAL A 215 -22.72 8.91 2.38
CA VAL A 215 -23.90 9.76 2.23
C VAL A 215 -24.60 9.62 0.88
N GLY A 216 -23.98 8.96 -0.09
CA GLY A 216 -24.38 8.86 -1.50
C GLY A 216 -25.62 8.00 -1.76
N ARG A 217 -26.78 8.31 -1.15
CA ARG A 217 -28.06 7.71 -1.55
C ARG A 217 -28.48 8.12 -2.96
N THR A 218 -28.07 9.32 -3.38
CA THR A 218 -28.19 9.81 -4.75
C THR A 218 -26.83 10.31 -5.22
N ARG A 219 -26.57 10.27 -6.53
CA ARG A 219 -25.31 10.78 -7.11
C ARG A 219 -25.02 12.23 -6.67
N ARG A 220 -26.05 13.09 -6.69
CA ARG A 220 -25.94 14.49 -6.27
C ARG A 220 -25.45 14.64 -4.81
N ARG A 221 -26.02 13.86 -3.89
CA ARG A 221 -25.61 13.90 -2.48
C ARG A 221 -24.20 13.37 -2.27
N GLY A 222 -23.83 12.31 -2.96
CA GLY A 222 -22.46 11.79 -2.94
C GLY A 222 -21.45 12.85 -3.39
N VAL A 223 -21.73 13.54 -4.49
CA VAL A 223 -20.87 14.62 -5.00
C VAL A 223 -20.81 15.81 -4.04
N ILE A 224 -21.94 16.25 -3.48
CA ILE A 224 -21.96 17.34 -2.47
C ILE A 224 -21.13 16.95 -1.26
N GLY A 225 -21.27 15.72 -0.74
CA GLY A 225 -20.50 15.22 0.38
C GLY A 225 -19.00 15.18 0.07
N ALA A 226 -18.63 14.70 -1.12
CA ALA A 226 -17.24 14.68 -1.55
C ALA A 226 -16.63 16.09 -1.63
N VAL A 227 -17.30 17.01 -2.34
CA VAL A 227 -16.84 18.39 -2.51
C VAL A 227 -16.74 19.10 -1.16
N ALA A 228 -17.75 18.96 -0.29
CA ALA A 228 -17.71 19.54 1.06
C ALA A 228 -16.52 19.01 1.87
N THR A 229 -16.25 17.69 1.79
CA THR A 229 -15.11 17.07 2.49
C THR A 229 -13.78 17.60 1.96
N VAL A 230 -13.63 17.73 0.64
CA VAL A 230 -12.42 18.30 0.04
C VAL A 230 -12.23 19.75 0.50
N VAL A 231 -13.27 20.57 0.44
CA VAL A 231 -13.19 21.98 0.85
C VAL A 231 -12.83 22.10 2.34
N VAL A 232 -13.53 21.40 3.22
CA VAL A 232 -13.26 21.45 4.67
C VAL A 232 -11.87 20.91 4.99
N GLY A 233 -11.43 19.83 4.32
CA GLY A 233 -10.10 19.25 4.52
C GLY A 233 -8.97 20.18 4.05
N LEU A 234 -9.11 20.81 2.88
CA LEU A 234 -8.12 21.75 2.37
C LEU A 234 -8.07 23.04 3.19
N VAL A 235 -9.21 23.56 3.63
CA VAL A 235 -9.27 24.70 4.55
C VAL A 235 -8.63 24.34 5.89
N GLY A 236 -8.92 23.16 6.45
CA GLY A 236 -8.28 22.66 7.67
C GLY A 236 -6.77 22.51 7.52
N LEU A 237 -6.29 22.00 6.38
CA LEU A 237 -4.86 21.89 6.07
C LEU A 237 -4.21 23.29 6.01
N ALA A 238 -4.82 24.22 5.28
CA ALA A 238 -4.33 25.59 5.18
C ALA A 238 -4.31 26.28 6.56
N PHE A 239 -5.35 26.09 7.37
CA PHE A 239 -5.42 26.62 8.73
C PHE A 239 -4.25 26.12 9.59
N ILE A 240 -4.02 24.78 9.63
CA ILE A 240 -2.91 24.21 10.39
C ILE A 240 -1.56 24.74 9.87
N TRP A 241 -1.39 24.82 8.55
CA TRP A 241 -0.16 25.29 7.93
C TRP A 241 0.19 26.74 8.31
N PHE A 242 -0.82 27.65 8.35
CA PHE A 242 -0.59 29.06 8.66
C PHE A 242 -0.54 29.37 10.16
N VAL A 243 -1.34 28.66 10.98
CA VAL A 243 -1.46 28.96 12.42
C VAL A 243 -0.45 28.16 13.25
N PHE A 244 -0.10 26.94 12.80
CA PHE A 244 0.80 26.03 13.50
C PHE A 244 1.91 25.53 12.56
N PRO A 245 2.88 26.39 12.15
CA PRO A 245 3.93 26.03 11.20
C PRO A 245 4.80 24.87 11.72
N ASP A 246 4.95 24.74 13.03
CA ASP A 246 5.73 23.71 13.70
C ASP A 246 4.89 22.47 14.13
N ALA A 247 3.68 22.34 13.59
CA ALA A 247 2.82 21.21 13.90
C ALA A 247 3.53 19.87 13.57
N PRO A 248 3.43 18.87 14.49
CA PRO A 248 3.99 17.54 14.24
C PRO A 248 3.45 16.94 12.92
N ARG A 249 4.32 16.24 12.19
CA ARG A 249 3.98 15.60 10.90
C ARG A 249 2.65 14.82 10.93
N PRO A 250 2.37 13.96 11.94
CA PRO A 250 1.10 13.22 12.00
C PRO A 250 -0.13 14.14 12.09
N VAL A 251 -0.03 15.26 12.79
CA VAL A 251 -1.13 16.24 12.89
C VAL A 251 -1.43 16.82 11.52
N LEU A 252 -0.40 17.26 10.80
CA LEU A 252 -0.56 17.82 9.46
C LEU A 252 -1.11 16.80 8.46
N GLN A 253 -0.73 15.53 8.59
CA GLN A 253 -1.15 14.47 7.68
C GLN A 253 -2.58 14.00 7.91
N PHE A 254 -3.00 13.80 9.15
CA PHE A 254 -4.23 13.06 9.47
C PHE A 254 -5.38 13.93 9.94
N VAL A 255 -5.11 15.03 10.67
CA VAL A 255 -6.17 15.83 11.29
C VAL A 255 -7.09 16.48 10.24
N PRO A 256 -6.60 17.13 9.16
CA PRO A 256 -7.48 17.76 8.18
C PRO A 256 -8.46 16.78 7.54
N ALA A 257 -7.97 15.64 7.08
CA ALA A 257 -8.78 14.62 6.44
C ALA A 257 -9.77 13.95 7.41
N GLY A 258 -9.33 13.66 8.64
CA GLY A 258 -10.15 13.05 9.69
C GLY A 258 -11.30 13.98 10.13
N VAL A 259 -10.97 15.23 10.42
CA VAL A 259 -11.99 16.24 10.82
C VAL A 259 -12.98 16.48 9.67
N ALA A 260 -12.50 16.56 8.43
CA ALA A 260 -13.36 16.73 7.28
C ALA A 260 -14.32 15.53 7.10
N ALA A 261 -13.80 14.30 7.16
CA ALA A 261 -14.61 13.09 7.01
C ALA A 261 -15.71 12.99 8.08
N VAL A 262 -15.33 13.18 9.34
CA VAL A 262 -16.26 13.08 10.47
C VAL A 262 -17.23 14.25 10.49
N GLY A 263 -16.74 15.48 10.34
CA GLY A 263 -17.55 16.70 10.39
C GLY A 263 -18.59 16.78 9.29
N VAL A 264 -18.16 16.55 8.03
CA VAL A 264 -19.08 16.55 6.88
C VAL A 264 -20.02 15.34 6.94
N GLY A 265 -19.52 14.16 7.30
CA GLY A 265 -20.34 12.95 7.44
C GLY A 265 -21.45 13.13 8.45
N ILE A 266 -21.12 13.63 9.66
CA ILE A 266 -22.11 13.93 10.72
C ILE A 266 -23.04 15.07 10.28
N GLY A 267 -22.51 16.18 9.74
CA GLY A 267 -23.30 17.32 9.30
C GLY A 267 -24.36 16.94 8.28
N MET A 268 -23.99 16.17 7.26
CA MET A 268 -24.94 15.69 6.26
C MET A 268 -25.95 14.66 6.81
N TYR A 269 -25.53 13.88 7.80
CA TYR A 269 -26.44 12.95 8.49
C TYR A 269 -27.47 13.69 9.32
N LEU A 270 -27.05 14.70 10.10
CA LEU A 270 -27.94 15.55 10.90
C LEU A 270 -28.90 16.36 10.00
N GLN A 271 -28.39 16.96 8.95
CA GLN A 271 -29.21 17.68 7.96
C GLN A 271 -30.34 16.78 7.41
N TYR A 272 -30.05 15.52 7.13
CA TYR A 272 -31.06 14.56 6.69
C TYR A 272 -32.10 14.29 7.77
N GLY A 273 -31.69 14.13 9.03
CA GLY A 273 -32.60 13.89 10.16
C GLY A 273 -33.52 15.10 10.47
N TYR A 274 -33.02 16.33 10.26
CA TYR A 274 -33.83 17.55 10.49
C TYR A 274 -34.78 17.88 9.35
N LEU A 275 -34.39 17.65 8.10
CA LEU A 275 -35.19 18.02 6.92
C LEU A 275 -36.31 17.01 6.59
N PHE A 276 -36.16 15.76 7.03
CA PHE A 276 -37.14 14.71 6.79
C PHE A 276 -37.73 14.24 8.13
N THR A 277 -38.82 14.90 8.56
CA THR A 277 -39.50 14.76 9.88
C THR A 277 -40.12 13.39 10.13
N ASP A 278 -39.99 12.43 9.22
CA ASP A 278 -40.47 11.07 9.43
C ASP A 278 -39.44 10.23 10.21
N ARG A 279 -39.28 10.61 11.51
CA ARG A 279 -38.32 9.96 12.44
C ARG A 279 -38.53 8.43 12.55
N ARG A 280 -39.74 7.93 12.36
CA ARG A 280 -40.05 6.50 12.45
C ARG A 280 -39.56 5.71 11.22
N ALA A 281 -39.59 6.30 10.02
CA ALA A 281 -39.12 5.65 8.80
C ALA A 281 -37.58 5.62 8.67
N ALA A 282 -36.87 6.57 9.31
CA ALA A 282 -35.41 6.67 9.26
C ALA A 282 -34.70 5.62 10.13
N TYR A 283 -35.35 5.16 11.19
CA TYR A 283 -34.78 4.23 12.18
C TYR A 283 -35.37 2.82 12.14
N SER A 284 -36.40 2.56 11.32
CA SER A 284 -36.86 1.19 11.13
C SER A 284 -35.83 0.44 10.28
N VAL A 285 -34.81 -0.08 10.92
CA VAL A 285 -34.08 -1.24 10.42
C VAL A 285 -35.11 -2.35 10.40
N ALA A 286 -35.67 -2.67 9.22
CA ALA A 286 -36.51 -3.83 9.11
C ALA A 286 -35.68 -5.03 9.61
N PRO A 287 -36.17 -5.78 10.61
CA PRO A 287 -35.47 -6.94 11.09
C PRO A 287 -35.33 -7.90 9.91
N GLN A 288 -34.11 -8.05 9.36
CA GLN A 288 -33.85 -9.12 8.43
C GLN A 288 -34.08 -10.41 9.18
N LYS A 289 -34.99 -11.27 8.65
CA LYS A 289 -35.15 -12.63 9.18
C LYS A 289 -33.77 -13.29 9.20
N PRO A 290 -33.27 -13.71 10.35
CA PRO A 290 -31.96 -14.35 10.40
C PRO A 290 -32.05 -15.66 9.63
N THR A 291 -31.20 -15.80 8.66
CA THR A 291 -30.89 -17.12 8.10
C THR A 291 -30.30 -17.97 9.23
N ALA A 292 -30.82 -19.17 9.40
CA ALA A 292 -30.46 -20.08 10.49
C ALA A 292 -28.94 -20.09 10.72
N VAL A 293 -28.52 -19.64 11.90
CA VAL A 293 -27.13 -19.72 12.40
C VAL A 293 -26.90 -21.19 12.75
N GLY A 294 -26.62 -22.00 11.72
CA GLY A 294 -26.39 -23.42 11.91
C GLY A 294 -24.95 -23.80 11.56
N THR A 295 -24.61 -25.01 11.84
CA THR A 295 -23.39 -25.81 11.60
C THR A 295 -22.35 -25.32 10.57
N GLY A 296 -22.72 -24.44 9.64
CA GLY A 296 -21.82 -23.85 8.64
C GLY A 296 -20.82 -22.83 9.21
N LEU A 297 -21.14 -22.13 10.32
CA LEU A 297 -20.24 -21.14 10.91
C LEU A 297 -18.96 -21.79 11.47
N LEU A 298 -19.08 -22.93 12.10
CA LEU A 298 -17.93 -23.65 12.65
C LEU A 298 -16.98 -24.13 11.54
N ARG A 299 -17.52 -24.70 10.45
CA ARG A 299 -16.69 -25.16 9.33
C ARG A 299 -15.99 -23.99 8.62
N SER A 300 -16.73 -22.95 8.27
CA SER A 300 -16.15 -21.75 7.64
C SER A 300 -15.16 -21.04 8.56
N GLY A 301 -15.47 -20.94 9.85
CA GLY A 301 -14.57 -20.36 10.85
C GLY A 301 -13.27 -21.16 11.01
N LEU A 302 -13.35 -22.50 11.04
CA LEU A 302 -12.17 -23.36 11.09
C LEU A 302 -11.26 -23.18 9.87
N VAL A 303 -11.83 -23.04 8.67
CA VAL A 303 -11.05 -22.77 7.45
C VAL A 303 -10.31 -21.43 7.58
N VAL A 304 -11.00 -20.37 8.02
CA VAL A 304 -10.37 -19.05 8.21
C VAL A 304 -9.23 -19.11 9.22
N VAL A 305 -9.45 -19.80 10.36
CA VAL A 305 -8.41 -19.99 11.39
C VAL A 305 -7.24 -20.80 10.84
N ALA A 306 -7.50 -21.91 10.14
CA ALA A 306 -6.44 -22.74 9.57
C ALA A 306 -5.57 -21.96 8.57
N VAL A 307 -6.19 -21.15 7.70
CA VAL A 307 -5.46 -20.30 6.75
C VAL A 307 -4.71 -19.17 7.48
N ALA A 308 -5.29 -18.57 8.52
CA ALA A 308 -4.61 -17.57 9.33
C ALA A 308 -3.36 -18.14 10.02
N VAL A 309 -3.46 -19.35 10.59
CA VAL A 309 -2.31 -20.04 11.17
C VAL A 309 -1.26 -20.35 10.11
N LEU A 310 -1.67 -20.83 8.93
CA LEU A 310 -0.73 -21.07 7.82
C LEU A 310 0.01 -19.77 7.43
N LEU A 311 -0.71 -18.68 7.25
CA LEU A 311 -0.12 -17.38 6.89
C LEU A 311 0.83 -16.84 7.95
N SER A 312 0.58 -17.09 9.24
CA SER A 312 1.45 -16.63 10.34
C SER A 312 2.83 -17.30 10.35
N PHE A 313 3.00 -18.44 9.68
CA PHE A 313 4.29 -19.10 9.52
C PHE A 313 5.06 -18.65 8.28
N LEU A 314 4.45 -17.87 7.39
CA LEU A 314 5.14 -17.38 6.20
C LEU A 314 5.99 -16.15 6.56
N PRO A 315 7.32 -16.23 6.40
CA PRO A 315 8.19 -15.10 6.73
C PRO A 315 7.95 -13.92 5.79
N LEU A 316 8.14 -12.73 6.31
CA LEU A 316 8.33 -11.54 5.48
C LEU A 316 9.78 -11.48 5.01
N PRO A 317 10.05 -10.85 3.86
CA PRO A 317 11.41 -10.52 3.46
C PRO A 317 12.12 -9.71 4.54
N ASP A 318 13.35 -10.07 4.81
CA ASP A 318 14.19 -9.28 5.69
C ASP A 318 14.36 -7.86 5.13
N PRO A 319 14.45 -6.83 6.00
CA PRO A 319 14.87 -5.53 5.52
C PRO A 319 16.21 -5.68 4.83
N PRO A 320 16.46 -4.98 3.72
CA PRO A 320 17.79 -4.97 3.15
C PRO A 320 18.76 -4.68 4.31
N SER A 321 19.63 -5.65 4.56
CA SER A 321 20.59 -5.61 5.66
C SER A 321 21.71 -4.61 5.34
N THR A 322 21.34 -3.35 5.18
CA THR A 322 22.32 -2.29 5.27
C THR A 322 22.81 -2.28 6.73
N VAL A 323 23.94 -2.90 6.98
CA VAL A 323 24.68 -2.66 8.22
C VAL A 323 24.96 -1.17 8.22
N VAL A 324 24.14 -0.45 8.97
CA VAL A 324 24.25 0.99 9.03
C VAL A 324 25.36 1.30 10.04
N ALA A 325 26.52 1.59 9.55
CA ALA A 325 27.62 2.07 10.38
C ALA A 325 27.28 3.47 10.93
N GLN A 326 27.87 3.80 12.08
CA GLN A 326 27.89 5.21 12.52
C GLN A 326 28.84 5.97 11.60
N GLY A 327 28.36 6.98 10.94
CA GLY A 327 29.13 7.76 9.97
C GLY A 327 30.01 8.82 10.62
N PRO A 328 30.97 9.33 9.87
CA PRO A 328 31.84 10.41 10.31
C PRO A 328 31.05 11.71 10.48
N ALA A 329 31.67 12.69 11.07
CA ALA A 329 31.16 14.06 11.14
C ALA A 329 31.10 14.67 9.73
N ALA A 330 30.00 14.43 8.99
CA ALA A 330 29.87 14.93 7.63
C ALA A 330 29.70 16.45 7.59
N ASN A 331 30.51 17.11 6.77
CA ASN A 331 30.46 18.56 6.56
C ASN A 331 29.56 18.96 5.37
N GLY A 332 28.57 18.15 5.02
CA GLY A 332 27.64 18.44 3.93
C GLY A 332 27.43 17.27 2.96
N PRO A 333 26.67 17.49 1.87
CA PRO A 333 26.34 16.43 0.90
C PRO A 333 27.52 16.00 0.02
N GLN A 334 28.58 16.82 -0.05
CA GLN A 334 29.80 16.51 -0.79
C GLN A 334 30.79 15.79 0.10
N LEU A 335 31.35 14.70 -0.41
CA LEU A 335 32.39 13.95 0.29
C LEU A 335 33.78 14.53 -0.05
N THR A 336 34.68 14.51 0.93
CA THR A 336 36.08 14.87 0.72
C THR A 336 36.72 13.80 -0.19
N VAL A 337 37.36 14.24 -1.26
CA VAL A 337 38.00 13.35 -2.23
C VAL A 337 39.32 12.78 -1.66
N PRO A 338 39.53 11.47 -1.76
CA PRO A 338 40.78 10.86 -1.26
C PRO A 338 42.01 11.33 -2.04
N SER A 339 43.17 11.24 -1.41
CA SER A 339 44.46 11.51 -2.09
C SER A 339 44.67 10.58 -3.30
N GLY A 340 45.25 11.12 -4.38
CA GLY A 340 45.41 10.41 -5.65
C GLY A 340 44.21 10.49 -6.59
N TRP A 341 43.20 11.28 -6.18
CA TRP A 341 41.99 11.54 -7.01
C TRP A 341 41.71 13.04 -7.05
N THR A 342 41.33 13.54 -8.22
CA THR A 342 40.93 14.95 -8.42
C THR A 342 39.46 15.04 -8.80
N GLN A 343 38.72 15.95 -8.16
CA GLN A 343 37.33 16.23 -8.48
C GLN A 343 37.23 17.03 -9.78
N GLU A 344 36.51 16.49 -10.76
CA GLU A 344 36.30 17.11 -12.06
C GLU A 344 34.98 17.89 -12.12
N LYS A 345 33.90 17.33 -11.57
CA LYS A 345 32.56 17.91 -11.67
C LYS A 345 31.73 17.61 -10.43
N VAL A 346 30.79 18.53 -10.11
CA VAL A 346 29.74 18.32 -9.12
C VAL A 346 28.39 18.69 -9.75
N GLU A 347 27.37 17.90 -9.50
CA GLU A 347 26.00 18.09 -9.97
C GLU A 347 25.03 17.80 -8.83
N ASP A 348 24.05 18.66 -8.62
CA ASP A 348 22.98 18.46 -7.64
C ASP A 348 21.67 18.14 -8.34
N PHE A 349 20.82 17.30 -7.71
CA PHE A 349 19.54 16.88 -8.26
C PHE A 349 18.39 17.30 -7.35
N ASP A 350 17.66 18.33 -7.77
CA ASP A 350 16.58 18.97 -6.99
C ASP A 350 15.37 18.06 -6.72
N TRP A 351 15.22 16.95 -7.45
CA TRP A 351 14.08 16.06 -7.30
C TRP A 351 14.17 15.14 -6.08
N ALA A 352 15.34 15.02 -5.44
CA ALA A 352 15.59 14.09 -4.34
C ALA A 352 14.63 14.30 -3.15
N ASP A 353 14.27 15.55 -2.88
CA ASP A 353 13.36 15.91 -1.79
C ASP A 353 11.94 15.32 -1.96
N ARG A 354 11.49 15.07 -3.18
CA ARG A 354 10.17 14.50 -3.48
C ARG A 354 10.05 13.04 -3.06
N PHE A 355 11.15 12.28 -3.18
CA PHE A 355 11.22 10.85 -2.88
C PHE A 355 11.69 10.60 -1.45
N PHE A 356 12.75 11.26 -1.05
CA PHE A 356 13.45 10.99 0.21
C PHE A 356 13.07 11.95 1.35
N GLY A 357 12.25 12.93 1.05
CA GLY A 357 11.68 13.88 2.01
C GLY A 357 12.37 15.24 2.02
N ARG A 358 11.66 16.22 2.61
CA ARG A 358 12.14 17.59 2.74
C ARG A 358 13.56 17.58 3.33
N TRP A 359 14.46 18.31 2.70
CA TRP A 359 15.89 18.39 3.02
C TRP A 359 16.74 17.21 2.49
N ALA A 360 16.18 16.25 1.79
CA ALA A 360 17.01 15.28 1.11
C ALA A 360 17.73 15.94 -0.07
N THR A 361 19.00 15.61 -0.21
CA THR A 361 19.86 16.06 -1.31
C THR A 361 20.49 14.86 -1.99
N LEU A 362 20.59 14.91 -3.30
CA LEU A 362 21.39 13.98 -4.08
C LEU A 362 22.44 14.77 -4.83
N THR A 363 23.70 14.51 -4.51
CA THR A 363 24.84 15.19 -5.12
C THR A 363 25.69 14.15 -5.83
N ARG A 364 26.04 14.43 -7.07
CA ARG A 364 26.97 13.64 -7.88
C ARG A 364 28.32 14.34 -7.97
N GLN A 365 29.38 13.64 -7.55
CA GLN A 365 30.76 14.05 -7.75
C GLN A 365 31.40 13.14 -8.80
N THR A 366 31.99 13.70 -9.83
CA THR A 366 32.83 12.97 -10.78
C THR A 366 34.28 13.19 -10.37
N ILE A 367 34.98 12.11 -10.10
CA ILE A 367 36.41 12.13 -9.74
C ILE A 367 37.22 11.36 -10.78
N VAL A 368 38.47 11.76 -10.95
CA VAL A 368 39.42 11.15 -11.88
C VAL A 368 40.69 10.83 -11.12
N ALA A 369 41.25 9.66 -11.34
CA ALA A 369 42.55 9.28 -10.77
C ALA A 369 43.64 10.21 -11.34
N ASP A 370 44.54 10.70 -10.46
CA ASP A 370 45.63 11.60 -10.86
C ASP A 370 46.62 10.89 -11.77
N GLU A 371 46.81 9.58 -11.56
CA GLU A 371 47.69 8.74 -12.36
C GLU A 371 46.96 7.49 -12.89
N GLY A 372 47.38 7.03 -14.06
CA GLY A 372 46.86 5.78 -14.63
C GLY A 372 47.50 4.55 -13.97
N ASN A 373 46.71 3.54 -13.66
CA ASN A 373 47.18 2.28 -13.07
C ASN A 373 46.99 1.12 -14.04
N PRO A 374 48.06 0.39 -14.43
CA PRO A 374 47.94 -0.76 -15.37
C PRO A 374 47.10 -1.92 -14.80
N GLU A 375 46.90 -2.03 -13.51
CA GLU A 375 46.00 -3.02 -12.89
C GLU A 375 44.53 -2.67 -13.11
N TRP A 376 44.21 -1.38 -13.28
CA TRP A 376 42.83 -0.89 -13.47
C TRP A 376 42.49 -0.66 -14.95
N ASP A 377 43.50 -0.41 -15.79
CA ASP A 377 43.33 -0.21 -17.21
C ASP A 377 44.60 -0.69 -17.96
N ALA A 378 44.45 -1.64 -18.91
CA ALA A 378 45.56 -2.18 -19.69
C ALA A 378 46.36 -1.12 -20.47
N GLN A 379 45.78 0.06 -20.71
CA GLN A 379 46.42 1.19 -21.35
C GLN A 379 46.91 2.25 -20.34
N SER A 380 46.78 1.96 -19.05
CA SER A 380 47.14 2.88 -17.95
C SER A 380 46.48 4.25 -18.08
N ARG A 381 45.24 4.31 -18.54
CA ARG A 381 44.47 5.55 -18.57
C ARG A 381 43.98 5.89 -17.19
N PRO A 382 43.93 7.19 -16.80
CA PRO A 382 43.29 7.61 -15.56
C PRO A 382 41.83 7.15 -15.51
N ARG A 383 41.46 6.47 -14.43
CA ARG A 383 40.10 5.96 -14.25
C ARG A 383 39.18 7.07 -13.74
N ARG A 384 37.97 7.10 -14.26
CA ARG A 384 36.92 8.01 -13.82
C ARG A 384 35.89 7.24 -12.98
N VAL A 385 35.49 7.82 -11.87
CA VAL A 385 34.48 7.27 -10.95
C VAL A 385 33.45 8.35 -10.65
N VAL A 386 32.21 7.95 -10.60
CA VAL A 386 31.10 8.80 -10.15
C VAL A 386 30.70 8.39 -8.75
N ILE A 387 30.58 9.35 -7.86
CA ILE A 387 30.13 9.21 -6.48
C ILE A 387 28.78 9.90 -6.36
N ASP A 388 27.72 9.14 -6.18
CA ASP A 388 26.39 9.68 -5.89
C ASP A 388 26.12 9.59 -4.39
N THR A 389 25.96 10.73 -3.75
CA THR A 389 25.72 10.86 -2.32
C THR A 389 24.28 11.32 -2.08
N LEU A 390 23.51 10.48 -1.42
CA LEU A 390 22.11 10.75 -1.08
C LEU A 390 21.97 10.93 0.43
N ASP A 391 21.59 12.13 0.85
CA ASP A 391 21.34 12.49 2.24
C ASP A 391 19.86 12.56 2.55
N THR A 392 19.42 12.00 3.67
CA THR A 392 18.03 12.07 4.11
C THR A 392 17.88 12.03 5.63
N ARG A 393 16.85 12.70 6.16
CA ARG A 393 16.38 12.54 7.54
C ARG A 393 15.28 11.47 7.69
N ARG A 394 15.05 10.68 6.65
CA ARG A 394 14.04 9.62 6.62
C ARG A 394 14.68 8.30 6.20
N PRO A 395 15.39 7.60 7.10
CA PRO A 395 16.12 6.39 6.75
C PRO A 395 15.24 5.31 6.10
N ALA A 396 13.97 5.19 6.51
CA ALA A 396 13.05 4.24 5.89
C ALA A 396 12.86 4.48 4.37
N THR A 397 13.03 5.71 3.88
CA THR A 397 12.90 5.99 2.44
C THR A 397 14.02 5.37 1.62
N LEU A 398 15.19 5.11 2.21
CA LEU A 398 16.29 4.42 1.54
C LEU A 398 15.93 2.95 1.25
N ALA A 399 15.20 2.30 2.16
CA ALA A 399 14.69 0.95 1.94
C ALA A 399 13.50 0.90 0.96
N VAL A 400 12.69 1.97 0.93
CA VAL A 400 11.55 2.10 0.00
C VAL A 400 12.02 2.32 -1.43
N TYR A 401 13.07 3.12 -1.60
CA TYR A 401 13.68 3.44 -2.88
C TYR A 401 15.12 2.92 -2.89
N PRO A 402 15.30 1.61 -3.13
CA PRO A 402 16.63 1.02 -3.22
C PRO A 402 17.42 1.64 -4.38
N THR A 403 18.71 1.37 -4.40
CA THR A 403 19.61 1.93 -5.42
C THR A 403 19.15 1.65 -6.86
N ASP A 404 18.51 0.51 -7.08
CA ASP A 404 17.98 0.10 -8.38
C ASP A 404 16.88 1.04 -8.91
N THR A 405 16.14 1.70 -8.02
CA THR A 405 15.12 2.67 -8.42
C THR A 405 15.70 4.01 -8.86
N LEU A 406 16.95 4.31 -8.46
CA LEU A 406 17.65 5.54 -8.86
C LEU A 406 18.15 5.50 -10.30
N TYR A 407 18.50 4.31 -10.81
CA TYR A 407 19.12 4.14 -12.11
C TYR A 407 18.25 3.24 -13.00
N ARG A 408 17.29 3.64 -13.68
CA ARG A 408 16.39 2.92 -14.62
C ARG A 408 16.84 1.52 -15.06
N LEU A 409 17.00 0.58 -14.14
CA LEU A 409 17.52 -0.75 -14.40
C LEU A 409 16.50 -1.74 -15.01
N THR A 410 15.43 -1.23 -15.63
CA THR A 410 14.29 -2.03 -16.14
C THR A 410 14.63 -3.10 -17.17
N ALA A 411 15.78 -3.02 -17.79
CA ALA A 411 16.24 -3.99 -18.77
C ALA A 411 17.67 -4.45 -18.50
N ALA A 412 18.21 -4.06 -17.35
CA ALA A 412 19.55 -4.43 -16.95
C ALA A 412 19.53 -5.76 -16.19
N ARG A 413 20.58 -6.56 -16.38
CA ARG A 413 20.85 -7.73 -15.55
C ARG A 413 21.82 -7.33 -14.46
N ARG A 414 21.56 -7.78 -13.24
CA ARG A 414 22.38 -7.51 -12.07
C ARG A 414 23.03 -8.79 -11.56
N SER A 415 24.29 -8.70 -11.19
CA SER A 415 24.98 -9.78 -10.49
C SER A 415 24.43 -9.96 -9.06
N PRO A 416 24.63 -11.11 -8.43
CA PRO A 416 24.54 -11.24 -7.00
C PRO A 416 25.41 -10.20 -6.29
N VAL A 417 24.95 -9.72 -5.12
CA VAL A 417 25.67 -8.73 -4.32
C VAL A 417 26.81 -9.42 -3.58
N VAL A 418 27.98 -8.80 -3.59
CA VAL A 418 29.16 -9.25 -2.84
C VAL A 418 29.43 -8.24 -1.72
N PRO A 419 29.45 -8.67 -0.46
CA PRO A 419 29.81 -7.78 0.65
C PRO A 419 31.30 -7.43 0.59
N VAL A 420 31.61 -6.16 0.89
CA VAL A 420 32.97 -5.61 0.91
C VAL A 420 33.16 -4.85 2.21
N ASP A 421 34.20 -5.17 2.97
CA ASP A 421 34.58 -4.41 4.16
C ASP A 421 35.37 -3.16 3.74
N LEU A 422 34.88 -1.98 4.12
CA LEU A 422 35.46 -0.69 3.79
C LEU A 422 36.22 -0.06 4.97
N GLY A 423 36.35 -0.78 6.08
CA GLY A 423 36.93 -0.26 7.31
C GLY A 423 35.92 0.52 8.18
N HIS A 424 36.34 0.90 9.39
CA HIS A 424 35.52 1.64 10.37
C HIS A 424 34.13 1.02 10.65
N GLY A 425 33.95 -0.30 10.39
CA GLY A 425 32.67 -1.00 10.52
C GLY A 425 31.69 -0.75 9.38
N VAL A 426 32.11 -0.08 8.30
CA VAL A 426 31.30 0.17 7.11
C VAL A 426 31.37 -1.05 6.20
N GLN A 427 30.19 -1.64 5.92
CA GLN A 427 30.04 -2.73 4.95
C GLN A 427 29.46 -2.17 3.66
N GLY A 428 30.15 -2.39 2.55
CA GLY A 428 29.72 -2.07 1.22
C GLY A 428 29.11 -3.28 0.51
N GLU A 429 28.23 -3.01 -0.44
CA GLU A 429 27.57 -3.98 -1.33
C GLU A 429 28.03 -3.73 -2.76
N LEU A 430 28.82 -4.66 -3.31
CA LEU A 430 29.33 -4.58 -4.68
C LEU A 430 28.43 -5.41 -5.61
N SER A 431 28.04 -4.83 -6.73
CA SER A 431 27.34 -5.52 -7.81
C SER A 431 27.77 -5.00 -9.17
N THR A 432 27.59 -5.83 -10.20
CA THR A 432 27.80 -5.46 -11.60
C THR A 432 26.46 -5.45 -12.33
N ILE A 433 26.25 -4.44 -13.16
CA ILE A 433 25.03 -4.23 -13.91
C ILE A 433 25.36 -4.22 -15.40
N VAL A 434 24.63 -5.04 -16.16
CA VAL A 434 24.74 -5.12 -17.63
C VAL A 434 23.47 -4.52 -18.22
N ASP A 435 23.57 -3.32 -18.75
CA ASP A 435 22.46 -2.65 -19.45
C ASP A 435 22.55 -2.94 -20.95
N GLU A 436 21.74 -3.89 -21.41
CA GLU A 436 21.72 -4.30 -22.82
C GLU A 436 21.18 -3.22 -23.77
N LYS A 437 20.38 -2.28 -23.25
CA LYS A 437 19.86 -1.16 -24.07
C LYS A 437 20.89 -0.07 -24.25
N ALA A 438 21.60 0.26 -23.19
CA ALA A 438 22.68 1.24 -23.24
C ALA A 438 23.97 0.63 -23.79
N LEU A 439 24.05 -0.71 -23.96
CA LEU A 439 25.25 -1.46 -24.29
C LEU A 439 26.40 -1.11 -23.33
N LEU A 440 26.06 -1.00 -22.04
CA LEU A 440 26.96 -0.54 -21.00
C LEU A 440 27.02 -1.57 -19.87
N THR A 441 28.24 -1.95 -19.49
CA THR A 441 28.49 -2.68 -18.25
C THR A 441 29.10 -1.72 -17.24
N TRP A 442 28.59 -1.72 -16.03
CA TRP A 442 29.07 -0.87 -14.96
C TRP A 442 29.04 -1.58 -13.62
N SER A 443 29.93 -1.19 -12.74
CA SER A 443 30.03 -1.72 -11.39
C SER A 443 29.62 -0.68 -10.37
N LEU A 444 28.92 -1.14 -9.36
CA LEU A 444 28.34 -0.33 -8.28
C LEU A 444 28.81 -0.87 -6.95
N LEU A 445 29.42 -0.03 -6.15
CA LEU A 445 29.66 -0.25 -4.73
C LEU A 445 28.80 0.73 -3.95
N SER A 446 27.85 0.21 -3.16
CA SER A 446 26.90 1.00 -2.37
C SER A 446 27.09 0.72 -0.90
N PHE A 447 27.09 1.75 -0.06
CA PHE A 447 27.08 1.63 1.39
C PHE A 447 26.27 2.74 2.03
N THR A 448 25.87 2.54 3.29
CA THR A 448 25.04 3.50 4.03
C THR A 448 25.61 3.67 5.43
N TRP A 449 25.68 4.92 5.89
CA TRP A 449 25.94 5.25 7.26
C TRP A 449 24.92 6.23 7.83
N THR A 450 24.83 6.29 9.17
CA THR A 450 23.97 7.25 9.85
C THR A 450 24.76 8.11 10.79
N ARG A 451 24.35 9.35 10.92
CA ARG A 451 24.87 10.30 11.88
C ARG A 451 23.72 11.15 12.41
N ASP A 452 23.52 11.11 13.71
CA ASP A 452 22.44 11.79 14.39
C ASP A 452 21.08 11.47 13.73
N GLU A 453 20.41 12.47 13.15
CA GLU A 453 19.14 12.32 12.46
C GLU A 453 19.29 12.08 10.93
N TRP A 454 20.53 12.05 10.41
CA TRP A 454 20.79 11.90 8.98
C TRP A 454 21.24 10.49 8.63
N SER A 455 20.75 10.00 7.53
CA SER A 455 21.24 8.79 6.85
C SER A 455 21.77 9.19 5.48
N GLN A 456 22.95 8.72 5.15
CA GLN A 456 23.62 9.00 3.90
C GLN A 456 23.91 7.68 3.19
N ARG A 457 23.46 7.55 1.95
CA ARG A 457 23.82 6.47 1.03
C ARG A 457 24.83 6.98 0.04
N VAL A 458 25.93 6.25 -0.10
CA VAL A 458 27.00 6.53 -1.05
C VAL A 458 27.04 5.43 -2.10
N ASN A 459 27.00 5.80 -3.35
CA ASN A 459 27.09 4.92 -4.51
C ASN A 459 28.33 5.28 -5.34
N LEU A 460 29.31 4.38 -5.39
CA LEU A 460 30.49 4.50 -6.25
C LEU A 460 30.21 3.74 -7.54
N ILE A 461 30.32 4.42 -8.67
CA ILE A 461 29.96 3.87 -9.97
C ILE A 461 31.15 3.98 -10.93
N THR A 462 31.48 2.85 -11.57
CA THR A 462 32.45 2.78 -12.66
C THR A 462 31.79 2.16 -13.89
N VAL A 463 32.31 2.48 -15.04
CA VAL A 463 31.84 1.91 -16.33
C VAL A 463 32.98 1.16 -17.01
N ASP A 464 32.66 0.13 -17.79
CA ASP A 464 33.62 -0.67 -18.55
C ASP A 464 34.19 0.09 -19.75
N ASP A 465 33.61 1.20 -20.13
CA ASP A 465 34.16 2.12 -21.13
C ASP A 465 35.11 3.11 -20.45
N HIS A 466 36.41 2.93 -20.68
CA HIS A 466 37.46 3.74 -20.04
C HIS A 466 37.84 5.00 -20.85
N ARG A 467 37.02 5.38 -21.83
CA ARG A 467 37.26 6.60 -22.62
C ARG A 467 36.91 7.85 -21.80
N PRO A 468 37.54 8.98 -22.10
CA PRO A 468 37.25 10.24 -21.38
C PRO A 468 35.80 10.73 -21.55
N ASP A 469 35.14 10.33 -22.63
CA ASP A 469 33.75 10.68 -22.96
C ASP A 469 32.75 9.58 -22.57
N ALA A 470 33.16 8.59 -21.80
CA ALA A 470 32.32 7.49 -21.37
C ALA A 470 31.05 7.99 -20.64
N LEU A 471 29.92 7.39 -21.00
CA LEU A 471 28.62 7.71 -20.40
C LEU A 471 28.42 6.95 -19.10
N PHE A 472 28.08 7.65 -18.04
CA PHE A 472 27.68 7.07 -16.75
C PHE A 472 26.16 6.99 -16.62
N PRO A 473 25.62 5.98 -15.92
CA PRO A 473 24.20 5.91 -15.64
C PRO A 473 23.75 7.15 -14.84
N GLN A 474 22.68 7.78 -15.29
CA GLN A 474 22.15 8.98 -14.65
C GLN A 474 21.10 8.62 -13.61
N PRO A 475 21.15 9.23 -12.41
CA PRO A 475 20.12 9.05 -11.42
C PRO A 475 18.84 9.72 -11.92
N THR A 476 17.86 8.90 -12.25
CA THR A 476 16.59 9.37 -12.79
C THR A 476 15.46 8.67 -12.04
N PRO A 477 14.74 9.38 -11.18
CA PRO A 477 13.66 8.78 -10.44
C PRO A 477 12.52 8.45 -11.40
N SER A 478 12.13 7.20 -11.46
CA SER A 478 11.02 6.78 -12.30
C SER A 478 10.24 5.65 -11.66
N MET A 479 9.19 6.01 -10.91
CA MET A 479 8.22 5.02 -10.45
C MET A 479 7.53 4.27 -11.61
N ALA A 480 7.45 4.88 -12.80
CA ALA A 480 6.92 4.20 -13.99
C ALA A 480 7.83 3.06 -14.43
N SER A 481 9.15 3.18 -14.27
CA SER A 481 10.08 2.10 -14.55
C SER A 481 9.91 0.95 -13.56
N ASP A 482 9.65 1.25 -12.29
CA ASP A 482 9.45 0.23 -11.26
C ASP A 482 8.16 -0.57 -11.50
N VAL A 483 7.08 0.10 -11.93
CA VAL A 483 5.85 -0.59 -12.36
C VAL A 483 6.12 -1.49 -13.56
N THR A 484 6.88 -1.01 -14.55
CA THR A 484 7.22 -1.80 -15.73
C THR A 484 8.11 -3.00 -15.37
N ASN A 485 9.08 -2.81 -14.48
CA ASN A 485 9.89 -3.90 -13.93
C ASN A 485 9.05 -4.93 -13.20
N THR A 486 8.18 -4.47 -12.30
CA THR A 486 7.25 -5.32 -11.57
C THR A 486 6.42 -6.18 -12.52
N LEU A 487 5.87 -5.60 -13.58
CA LEU A 487 5.13 -6.34 -14.59
C LEU A 487 6.01 -7.31 -15.39
N ASN A 488 7.23 -6.92 -15.73
CA ASN A 488 8.18 -7.80 -16.44
C ASN A 488 8.58 -9.01 -15.58
N VAL A 489 8.87 -8.79 -14.29
CA VAL A 489 9.18 -9.87 -13.35
C VAL A 489 7.97 -10.78 -13.15
N LEU A 490 6.75 -10.22 -13.10
CA LEU A 490 5.52 -11.00 -12.99
C LEU A 490 5.31 -11.92 -14.18
N VAL A 491 5.57 -11.44 -15.40
CA VAL A 491 5.29 -12.17 -16.64
C VAL A 491 6.46 -13.10 -17.04
N ARG A 492 7.70 -12.66 -16.85
CA ARG A 492 8.91 -13.36 -17.33
C ARG A 492 9.72 -14.08 -16.24
N GLY A 493 9.48 -13.75 -14.98
CA GLY A 493 10.25 -14.27 -13.83
C GLY A 493 11.56 -13.53 -13.58
N ASN A 494 12.19 -13.79 -12.42
CA ASN A 494 13.43 -13.12 -11.97
C ASN A 494 14.66 -13.48 -12.83
N SER A 495 14.65 -14.60 -13.53
CA SER A 495 15.79 -15.06 -14.33
C SER A 495 16.20 -14.10 -15.45
N VAL A 496 15.35 -13.15 -15.83
CA VAL A 496 15.65 -12.13 -16.84
C VAL A 496 16.49 -10.97 -16.28
N THR A 497 16.49 -10.80 -14.95
CA THR A 497 17.14 -9.69 -14.26
C THR A 497 18.40 -10.09 -13.50
N VAL A 498 18.70 -11.40 -13.43
CA VAL A 498 19.91 -11.92 -12.76
C VAL A 498 20.98 -12.26 -13.80
N ASP A 499 22.21 -11.81 -13.54
CA ASP A 499 23.37 -12.22 -14.31
C ASP A 499 23.96 -13.49 -13.68
N ASP A 500 23.80 -14.61 -14.37
CA ASP A 500 24.25 -15.93 -13.90
C ASP A 500 25.78 -16.12 -14.01
N ASN A 501 26.50 -15.24 -14.71
CA ASN A 501 27.95 -15.34 -14.90
C ASN A 501 28.64 -13.96 -14.75
N PRO A 502 28.54 -13.33 -13.56
CA PRO A 502 29.05 -11.99 -13.35
C PRO A 502 30.58 -11.94 -13.35
N GLN A 503 31.16 -10.93 -13.95
CA GLN A 503 32.61 -10.76 -14.02
C GLN A 503 33.17 -9.79 -12.96
N TYR A 504 32.34 -9.10 -12.17
CA TYR A 504 32.73 -8.13 -11.15
C TYR A 504 33.92 -7.24 -11.54
N LYS A 505 33.85 -6.66 -12.74
CA LYS A 505 34.88 -5.74 -13.24
C LYS A 505 35.05 -4.57 -12.26
N ASP A 506 36.27 -4.06 -12.19
CA ASP A 506 36.64 -2.94 -11.29
C ASP A 506 36.45 -3.20 -9.78
N ARG A 507 36.24 -4.46 -9.36
CA ARG A 507 36.04 -4.81 -7.95
C ARG A 507 37.17 -4.30 -7.07
N ASP A 508 38.42 -4.57 -7.43
CA ASP A 508 39.58 -4.24 -6.62
C ASP A 508 39.77 -2.72 -6.52
N MET A 509 39.57 -2.01 -7.66
CA MET A 509 39.63 -0.55 -7.68
C MET A 509 38.53 0.07 -6.81
N LEU A 510 37.28 -0.38 -6.92
CA LEU A 510 36.17 0.15 -6.13
C LEU A 510 36.33 -0.17 -4.64
N THR A 511 36.88 -1.33 -4.29
CA THR A 511 37.16 -1.71 -2.90
C THR A 511 38.22 -0.80 -2.29
N VAL A 512 39.33 -0.57 -3.01
CA VAL A 512 40.42 0.31 -2.54
C VAL A 512 39.90 1.74 -2.44
N LEU A 513 39.26 2.26 -3.46
CA LEU A 513 38.70 3.63 -3.45
C LEU A 513 37.64 3.80 -2.36
N GLY A 514 36.75 2.82 -2.18
CA GLY A 514 35.73 2.85 -1.14
C GLY A 514 36.32 2.91 0.26
N ALA A 515 37.34 2.09 0.53
CA ALA A 515 38.05 2.10 1.80
C ALA A 515 38.79 3.43 2.03
N GLN A 516 39.50 3.95 1.03
CA GLN A 516 40.17 5.25 1.09
C GLN A 516 39.16 6.40 1.32
N LEU A 517 37.99 6.36 0.66
CA LEU A 517 36.95 7.36 0.83
C LEU A 517 36.41 7.35 2.26
N VAL A 518 36.10 6.17 2.80
CA VAL A 518 35.64 5.99 4.19
C VAL A 518 36.68 6.54 5.14
N ASP A 519 37.95 6.14 5.03
CA ASP A 519 39.04 6.59 5.91
C ASP A 519 39.24 8.12 5.84
N THR A 520 39.19 8.70 4.65
CA THR A 520 39.28 10.16 4.44
C THR A 520 38.16 10.91 5.16
N GLN A 521 36.92 10.41 5.12
CA GLN A 521 35.79 11.05 5.81
C GLN A 521 35.95 10.96 7.35
N TRP A 522 36.47 9.82 7.88
CA TRP A 522 36.71 9.68 9.32
C TRP A 522 37.79 10.63 9.81
N ASN A 523 38.85 10.79 9.03
CA ASN A 523 39.97 11.71 9.40
C ASN A 523 39.53 13.18 9.31
N ALA A 524 38.76 13.56 8.28
CA ALA A 524 38.23 14.92 8.14
C ALA A 524 37.22 15.29 9.24
N GLY A 525 36.51 14.30 9.82
CA GLY A 525 35.57 14.52 10.92
C GLY A 525 36.23 14.55 12.31
N ALA A 526 37.52 14.24 12.41
CA ALA A 526 38.29 14.27 13.65
C ALA A 526 39.04 15.60 13.88
N GLU A 527 39.19 16.43 12.83
CA GLU A 527 39.70 17.80 12.90
C GLU A 527 38.53 18.82 13.17
#